data_5acd45c66c462570f0eb01148a9ec771
#
_entry.id   5acd45c66c462570f0eb01148a9ec771
#
_cell.length_a   1.000
_cell.length_b   1.000
_cell.length_c   1.000
_cell.angle_alpha   90.00
_cell.angle_beta   90.00
_cell.angle_gamma   90.00
#
_symmetry.space_group_name_H-M   'P 1'
#
loop_
_entity.id
_entity.type
_entity.pdbx_description
1 polymer ?
#
loop_
_entity_poly.entity_id
_entity_poly.type
_entity_poly.pdbx_seq_one_letter_code
_entity_poly.pdbx_strand_id
1 'polypeptide(L)'
;MLTTPYTRRQFLQSSSAVGVIGASKSLFPKWMPRLAFRAQNQRPPGDVLINIFLRGGIDGLSAVVPFGDGGGYYDARPTLAVPEPGSGSGAAVDLDGYFGLHPALAALKEVYDEGHLAVVHATGSIDPSRSHFDAMRFMEYGTPGEKLIGTGWIGRHLQSAAWQNDSPFRAIGMGAMVPESLRGPISPLSIQSIADFHFKGREDELRRMQQSLASLYTIEAPTDLLSKQA
;
A
#
# COMPACT_ATOMS: atom_id res chain seq x y z
N MET A 1 20.41 31.26 -37.11
CA MET A 1 19.34 30.74 -36.28
C MET A 1 18.78 31.89 -35.46
N LEU A 2 17.62 32.42 -35.89
CA LEU A 2 16.99 33.58 -35.25
C LEU A 2 16.07 33.06 -34.17
N THR A 3 16.44 33.27 -32.90
CA THR A 3 15.59 33.01 -31.73
C THR A 3 14.45 34.04 -31.74
N THR A 4 13.23 33.59 -31.97
CA THR A 4 12.04 34.43 -31.86
C THR A 4 11.92 34.98 -30.43
N PRO A 5 11.84 36.32 -30.26
CA PRO A 5 11.77 36.92 -28.94
C PRO A 5 10.42 36.56 -28.26
N TYR A 6 10.49 36.10 -27.03
CA TYR A 6 9.35 35.84 -26.18
C TYR A 6 8.47 37.12 -26.06
N THR A 7 7.20 37.02 -26.40
CA THR A 7 6.30 38.16 -26.29
C THR A 7 5.97 38.45 -24.81
N ARG A 8 5.69 39.73 -24.48
CA ARG A 8 5.27 40.14 -23.12
C ARG A 8 4.07 39.34 -22.60
N ARG A 9 3.16 38.93 -23.47
CA ARG A 9 1.99 38.11 -23.12
C ARG A 9 2.37 36.69 -22.75
N GLN A 10 3.29 36.09 -23.47
CA GLN A 10 3.82 34.74 -23.17
C GLN A 10 4.64 34.75 -21.87
N PHE A 11 5.41 35.83 -21.62
CA PHE A 11 6.13 36.00 -20.37
C PHE A 11 5.18 36.15 -19.19
N LEU A 12 4.13 36.93 -19.29
CA LEU A 12 3.13 37.10 -18.23
C LEU A 12 2.31 35.83 -17.98
N GLN A 13 1.99 35.05 -19.02
CA GLN A 13 1.29 33.77 -18.89
C GLN A 13 2.17 32.71 -18.22
N SER A 14 3.43 32.61 -18.58
CA SER A 14 4.36 31.70 -17.92
C SER A 14 4.75 32.16 -16.51
N SER A 15 4.88 33.47 -16.28
CA SER A 15 5.16 34.03 -14.95
C SER A 15 3.98 33.92 -14.00
N SER A 16 2.75 34.01 -14.50
CA SER A 16 1.56 33.77 -13.67
C SER A 16 1.42 32.32 -13.25
N ALA A 17 1.73 31.35 -14.14
CA ALA A 17 1.76 29.93 -13.79
C ALA A 17 2.84 29.63 -12.75
N VAL A 18 4.06 30.17 -12.92
CA VAL A 18 5.14 30.02 -11.93
C VAL A 18 4.82 30.76 -10.64
N GLY A 19 4.18 31.94 -10.72
CA GLY A 19 3.74 32.71 -9.56
C GLY A 19 2.66 31.99 -8.74
N VAL A 20 1.72 31.32 -9.39
CA VAL A 20 0.68 30.50 -8.71
C VAL A 20 1.31 29.29 -8.03
N ILE A 21 2.28 28.62 -8.67
CA ILE A 21 3.01 27.48 -8.06
C ILE A 21 3.89 27.98 -6.90
N GLY A 22 4.54 29.13 -7.04
CA GLY A 22 5.36 29.73 -5.99
C GLY A 22 4.54 30.23 -4.80
N ALA A 23 3.41 30.89 -5.05
CA ALA A 23 2.50 31.37 -4.01
C ALA A 23 1.78 30.23 -3.29
N SER A 24 1.49 29.12 -3.97
CA SER A 24 0.89 27.95 -3.32
C SER A 24 1.79 27.36 -2.25
N LYS A 25 3.12 27.42 -2.42
CA LYS A 25 4.08 26.97 -1.40
C LYS A 25 4.05 27.78 -0.10
N SER A 26 3.71 29.06 -0.18
CA SER A 26 3.60 29.97 0.98
C SER A 26 2.23 29.99 1.63
N LEU A 27 1.17 29.62 0.88
CA LEU A 27 -0.21 29.61 1.35
C LEU A 27 -0.61 28.32 2.05
N PHE A 28 0.15 27.22 1.85
CA PHE A 28 -0.14 25.95 2.51
C PHE A 28 0.74 25.77 3.74
N PRO A 29 0.16 25.50 4.92
CA PRO A 29 0.92 25.18 6.12
C PRO A 29 1.87 23.98 5.86
N LYS A 30 3.07 24.01 6.50
CA LYS A 30 4.08 22.93 6.32
C LYS A 30 3.58 21.53 6.71
N TRP A 31 2.49 21.46 7.48
CA TRP A 31 1.85 20.20 7.90
C TRP A 31 0.88 19.63 6.86
N MET A 32 0.50 20.42 5.83
CA MET A 32 -0.45 19.95 4.80
C MET A 32 0.29 19.02 3.83
N PRO A 33 -0.18 17.78 3.62
CA PRO A 33 0.42 16.88 2.67
C PRO A 33 0.39 17.49 1.27
N ARG A 34 1.53 17.48 0.59
CA ARG A 34 1.62 17.93 -0.81
C ARG A 34 0.98 16.85 -1.67
N LEU A 35 -0.25 17.09 -2.10
CA LEU A 35 -0.93 16.23 -3.05
C LEU A 35 -0.32 16.45 -4.44
N ALA A 36 0.53 15.54 -4.87
CA ALA A 36 0.99 15.50 -6.24
C ALA A 36 0.00 14.65 -7.05
N PHE A 37 -0.82 15.32 -7.87
CA PHE A 37 -1.74 14.64 -8.77
C PHE A 37 -1.01 14.28 -10.06
N ARG A 38 -1.19 13.06 -10.50
CA ARG A 38 -0.68 12.59 -11.79
C ARG A 38 -1.80 12.60 -12.82
N ALA A 39 -1.48 12.92 -14.07
CA ALA A 39 -2.43 12.85 -15.16
C ALA A 39 -3.01 11.42 -15.30
N GLN A 40 -4.31 11.33 -15.50
CA GLN A 40 -5.10 10.09 -15.52
C GLN A 40 -4.60 9.03 -16.52
N ASN A 41 -3.87 9.44 -17.57
CA ASN A 41 -3.40 8.57 -18.65
C ASN A 41 -2.00 8.01 -18.48
N GLN A 42 -1.33 8.29 -17.36
CA GLN A 42 -0.01 7.75 -17.10
C GLN A 42 -0.09 6.65 -16.06
N ARG A 43 0.17 5.39 -16.46
CA ARG A 43 0.35 4.29 -15.49
C ARG A 43 1.49 4.65 -14.53
N PRO A 44 1.34 4.42 -13.21
CA PRO A 44 2.46 4.59 -12.30
C PRO A 44 3.59 3.66 -12.76
N PRO A 45 4.84 4.13 -12.81
CA PRO A 45 5.96 3.22 -13.01
C PRO A 45 6.08 2.34 -11.76
N GLY A 46 6.00 1.04 -11.94
CA GLY A 46 6.17 0.05 -10.88
C GLY A 46 4.89 -0.61 -10.41
N ASP A 47 5.08 -1.68 -9.68
CA ASP A 47 4.01 -2.48 -9.11
C ASP A 47 3.52 -1.90 -7.77
N VAL A 48 2.32 -2.29 -7.37
CA VAL A 48 1.75 -1.93 -6.07
C VAL A 48 1.99 -3.08 -5.11
N LEU A 49 2.72 -2.81 -4.01
CA LEU A 49 2.86 -3.75 -2.91
C LEU A 49 1.75 -3.52 -1.88
N ILE A 50 0.93 -4.53 -1.64
CA ILE A 50 -0.07 -4.54 -0.56
C ILE A 50 0.43 -5.47 0.53
N ASN A 51 0.70 -4.93 1.72
CA ASN A 51 1.08 -5.70 2.89
C ASN A 51 -0.13 -5.82 3.84
N ILE A 52 -0.62 -7.05 4.03
CA ILE A 52 -1.71 -7.34 4.98
C ILE A 52 -1.12 -8.05 6.18
N PHE A 53 -1.00 -7.35 7.30
CA PHE A 53 -0.48 -7.90 8.54
C PHE A 53 -1.60 -8.28 9.51
N LEU A 54 -1.76 -9.58 9.76
CA LEU A 54 -2.76 -10.12 10.66
C LEU A 54 -2.28 -10.02 12.13
N ARG A 55 -2.44 -8.85 12.72
CA ARG A 55 -1.89 -8.52 14.05
C ARG A 55 -2.42 -9.39 15.18
N GLY A 56 -3.63 -9.92 15.05
CA GLY A 56 -4.22 -10.86 16.01
C GLY A 56 -3.61 -12.26 15.94
N GLY A 57 -2.83 -12.51 14.91
CA GLY A 57 -2.30 -13.83 14.58
C GLY A 57 -3.26 -14.65 13.70
N ILE A 58 -2.72 -15.71 13.14
CA ILE A 58 -3.46 -16.72 12.39
C ILE A 58 -2.89 -18.10 12.73
N ASP A 59 -3.75 -19.10 12.89
CA ASP A 59 -3.30 -20.50 12.97
C ASP A 59 -2.93 -20.98 11.57
N GLY A 60 -1.62 -21.03 11.30
CA GLY A 60 -1.10 -21.42 10.00
C GLY A 60 -1.51 -22.83 9.58
N LEU A 61 -1.59 -23.77 10.54
CA LEU A 61 -1.99 -25.16 10.27
C LEU A 61 -3.50 -25.31 9.99
N SER A 62 -4.32 -24.34 10.42
CA SER A 62 -5.72 -24.29 10.02
C SER A 62 -5.90 -23.53 8.71
N ALA A 63 -5.10 -22.50 8.46
CA ALA A 63 -5.18 -21.72 7.23
C ALA A 63 -4.71 -22.53 6.01
N VAL A 64 -3.59 -23.23 6.17
CA VAL A 64 -3.02 -24.13 5.15
C VAL A 64 -2.81 -25.50 5.79
N VAL A 65 -3.71 -26.40 5.47
CA VAL A 65 -3.91 -27.69 6.12
C VAL A 65 -2.97 -28.73 5.50
N PRO A 66 -2.04 -29.31 6.25
CA PRO A 66 -1.18 -30.39 5.75
C PRO A 66 -1.90 -31.73 5.85
N PHE A 67 -3.00 -31.90 5.14
CA PHE A 67 -3.83 -33.12 5.23
C PHE A 67 -3.08 -34.38 4.76
N GLY A 68 -2.10 -34.21 3.86
CA GLY A 68 -1.26 -35.30 3.38
C GLY A 68 -0.27 -35.85 4.43
N ASP A 69 -0.07 -35.15 5.56
CA ASP A 69 0.69 -35.67 6.70
C ASP A 69 -0.08 -36.76 7.47
N GLY A 70 -1.37 -36.95 7.20
CA GLY A 70 -2.18 -37.99 7.80
C GLY A 70 -2.20 -37.94 9.33
N GLY A 71 -1.81 -39.04 9.98
CA GLY A 71 -1.82 -39.14 11.44
C GLY A 71 -1.00 -38.06 12.14
N GLY A 72 0.11 -37.58 11.57
CA GLY A 72 0.90 -36.52 12.19
C GLY A 72 0.11 -35.22 12.44
N TYR A 73 -0.73 -34.81 11.47
CA TYR A 73 -1.58 -33.65 11.62
C TYR A 73 -2.83 -33.95 12.45
N TYR A 74 -3.58 -35.02 12.13
CA TYR A 74 -4.88 -35.28 12.76
C TYR A 74 -4.75 -35.73 14.21
N ASP A 75 -3.77 -36.58 14.55
CA ASP A 75 -3.54 -37.05 15.92
C ASP A 75 -3.03 -35.91 16.82
N ALA A 76 -2.24 -34.98 16.27
CA ALA A 76 -1.73 -33.84 17.02
C ALA A 76 -2.81 -32.77 17.23
N ARG A 77 -3.90 -32.75 16.46
CA ARG A 77 -4.95 -31.74 16.47
C ARG A 77 -6.37 -32.32 16.49
N PRO A 78 -6.71 -33.21 17.42
CA PRO A 78 -7.94 -34.01 17.37
C PRO A 78 -9.24 -33.20 17.39
N THR A 79 -9.19 -31.95 17.86
CA THR A 79 -10.36 -31.05 17.94
C THR A 79 -10.27 -29.83 17.02
N LEU A 80 -9.09 -29.53 16.48
CA LEU A 80 -8.83 -28.34 15.68
C LEU A 80 -8.47 -28.66 14.23
N ALA A 81 -8.27 -29.93 13.91
CA ALA A 81 -7.94 -30.32 12.54
C ALA A 81 -9.10 -29.99 11.60
N VAL A 82 -8.76 -29.40 10.47
CA VAL A 82 -9.69 -29.19 9.37
C VAL A 82 -9.83 -30.53 8.62
N PRO A 83 -11.04 -31.03 8.36
CA PRO A 83 -11.25 -32.31 7.68
C PRO A 83 -10.58 -32.41 6.30
N GLU A 84 -10.24 -33.60 5.89
CA GLU A 84 -9.64 -33.89 4.58
C GLU A 84 -10.50 -33.43 3.42
N PRO A 85 -9.90 -33.04 2.28
CA PRO A 85 -10.64 -32.73 1.07
C PRO A 85 -11.61 -33.87 0.69
N GLY A 86 -12.84 -33.48 0.34
CA GLY A 86 -13.89 -34.44 -0.04
C GLY A 86 -14.62 -35.12 1.12
N SER A 87 -14.24 -34.91 2.39
CA SER A 87 -14.90 -35.53 3.56
C SER A 87 -16.23 -34.88 3.96
N GLY A 88 -16.67 -33.83 3.27
CA GLY A 88 -17.97 -33.18 3.47
C GLY A 88 -17.90 -31.70 3.81
N SER A 89 -18.87 -31.21 4.56
CA SER A 89 -18.94 -29.78 4.92
C SER A 89 -17.77 -29.38 5.82
N GLY A 90 -17.13 -28.25 5.51
CA GLY A 90 -15.99 -27.75 6.27
C GLY A 90 -14.65 -28.41 5.92
N ALA A 91 -14.61 -29.27 4.91
CA ALA A 91 -13.39 -29.91 4.43
C ALA A 91 -12.42 -28.90 3.80
N ALA A 92 -11.11 -29.22 3.91
CA ALA A 92 -10.08 -28.45 3.25
C ALA A 92 -10.27 -28.46 1.72
N VAL A 93 -9.81 -27.41 1.07
CA VAL A 93 -9.77 -27.28 -0.39
C VAL A 93 -8.38 -27.71 -0.85
N ASP A 94 -8.29 -28.83 -1.56
CA ASP A 94 -7.02 -29.40 -2.03
C ASP A 94 -6.26 -28.42 -2.93
N LEU A 95 -4.95 -28.24 -2.66
CA LEU A 95 -4.03 -27.48 -3.49
C LEU A 95 -3.17 -28.37 -4.39
N ASP A 96 -2.52 -29.37 -3.81
CA ASP A 96 -1.47 -30.16 -4.48
C ASP A 96 -1.44 -31.65 -4.05
N GLY A 97 -2.48 -32.14 -3.40
CA GLY A 97 -2.59 -33.50 -2.89
C GLY A 97 -1.91 -33.73 -1.53
N TYR A 98 -1.28 -32.72 -0.96
CA TYR A 98 -0.67 -32.76 0.38
C TYR A 98 -1.15 -31.59 1.26
N PHE A 99 -1.18 -30.38 0.70
CA PHE A 99 -1.67 -29.20 1.37
C PHE A 99 -3.04 -28.76 0.83
N GLY A 100 -3.86 -28.22 1.72
CA GLY A 100 -5.15 -27.65 1.35
C GLY A 100 -5.40 -26.33 2.05
N LEU A 101 -6.28 -25.50 1.50
CA LEU A 101 -6.73 -24.27 2.14
C LEU A 101 -7.90 -24.54 3.08
N HIS A 102 -7.95 -23.77 4.17
CA HIS A 102 -9.17 -23.70 4.96
C HIS A 102 -10.37 -23.32 4.06
N PRO A 103 -11.57 -23.89 4.25
CA PRO A 103 -12.71 -23.60 3.38
C PRO A 103 -13.08 -22.12 3.28
N ALA A 104 -12.83 -21.32 4.32
CA ALA A 104 -13.01 -19.86 4.27
C ALA A 104 -12.03 -19.16 3.31
N LEU A 105 -10.96 -19.81 2.91
CA LEU A 105 -9.95 -19.31 1.96
C LEU A 105 -10.13 -19.92 0.55
N ALA A 106 -11.24 -20.63 0.30
CA ALA A 106 -11.51 -21.32 -0.96
C ALA A 106 -11.36 -20.43 -2.21
N ALA A 107 -11.68 -19.13 -2.08
CA ALA A 107 -11.51 -18.17 -3.17
C ALA A 107 -10.05 -18.01 -3.64
N LEU A 108 -9.07 -18.36 -2.81
CA LEU A 108 -7.65 -18.31 -3.17
C LEU A 108 -7.22 -19.50 -4.03
N LYS A 109 -8.04 -20.56 -4.15
CA LYS A 109 -7.71 -21.73 -4.96
C LYS A 109 -7.52 -21.39 -6.43
N GLU A 110 -8.41 -20.58 -7.00
CA GLU A 110 -8.30 -20.13 -8.38
C GLU A 110 -6.99 -19.37 -8.62
N VAL A 111 -6.64 -18.45 -7.69
CA VAL A 111 -5.39 -17.68 -7.75
C VAL A 111 -4.15 -18.58 -7.65
N TYR A 112 -4.25 -19.67 -6.86
CA TYR A 112 -3.18 -20.67 -6.75
C TYR A 112 -3.04 -21.46 -8.06
N ASP A 113 -4.13 -21.91 -8.65
CA ASP A 113 -4.13 -22.69 -9.89
C ASP A 113 -3.60 -21.90 -11.09
N GLU A 114 -3.83 -20.58 -11.09
CA GLU A 114 -3.26 -19.67 -12.07
C GLU A 114 -1.76 -19.36 -11.85
N GLY A 115 -1.16 -19.88 -10.77
CA GLY A 115 0.23 -19.63 -10.44
C GLY A 115 0.52 -18.23 -9.86
N HIS A 116 -0.51 -17.53 -9.39
CA HIS A 116 -0.40 -16.18 -8.82
C HIS A 116 -0.38 -16.15 -7.29
N LEU A 117 -0.53 -17.30 -6.63
CA LEU A 117 -0.42 -17.47 -5.19
C LEU A 117 0.73 -18.43 -4.85
N ALA A 118 1.65 -17.98 -4.00
CA ALA A 118 2.67 -18.84 -3.38
C ALA A 118 2.38 -18.91 -1.87
N VAL A 119 2.39 -20.14 -1.34
CA VAL A 119 2.29 -20.39 0.10
C VAL A 119 3.67 -20.70 0.65
N VAL A 120 4.08 -19.97 1.71
CA VAL A 120 5.37 -20.17 2.36
C VAL A 120 5.15 -20.74 3.76
N HIS A 121 5.49 -22.00 3.95
CA HIS A 121 5.34 -22.73 5.20
C HIS A 121 6.52 -22.53 6.15
N ALA A 122 6.32 -22.91 7.42
CA ALA A 122 7.36 -22.95 8.45
C ALA A 122 8.13 -21.62 8.60
N THR A 123 7.47 -20.51 8.39
CA THR A 123 8.04 -19.17 8.56
C THR A 123 7.81 -18.66 9.97
N GLY A 124 8.79 -18.02 10.55
CA GLY A 124 8.71 -17.46 11.89
C GLY A 124 9.89 -16.56 12.21
N SER A 125 9.79 -15.85 13.34
CA SER A 125 10.91 -15.09 13.87
C SER A 125 11.93 -16.02 14.54
N ILE A 126 13.22 -15.72 14.38
CA ILE A 126 14.30 -16.39 15.13
C ILE A 126 14.39 -15.91 16.58
N ASP A 127 13.68 -14.85 16.96
CA ASP A 127 13.64 -14.34 18.32
C ASP A 127 12.80 -15.24 19.21
N PRO A 128 13.31 -15.69 20.38
CA PRO A 128 12.63 -16.61 21.26
C PRO A 128 11.53 -15.96 22.12
N SER A 129 11.23 -14.68 21.91
CA SER A 129 10.23 -13.96 22.67
C SER A 129 8.87 -14.63 22.57
N ARG A 130 8.22 -14.79 23.72
CA ARG A 130 6.80 -15.20 23.79
C ARG A 130 5.87 -14.00 23.96
N SER A 131 6.41 -12.79 23.91
CA SER A 131 5.62 -11.55 23.94
C SER A 131 4.97 -11.34 22.58
N HIS A 132 3.66 -11.38 22.55
CA HIS A 132 2.87 -11.08 21.35
C HIS A 132 3.19 -9.68 20.79
N PHE A 133 3.33 -8.68 21.66
CA PHE A 133 3.62 -7.32 21.27
C PHE A 133 5.04 -7.14 20.70
N ASP A 134 6.02 -7.81 21.31
CA ASP A 134 7.39 -7.80 20.79
C ASP A 134 7.47 -8.51 19.44
N ALA A 135 6.83 -9.68 19.31
CA ALA A 135 6.80 -10.44 18.07
C ALA A 135 6.15 -9.63 16.93
N MET A 136 5.01 -8.97 17.19
CA MET A 136 4.39 -8.07 16.20
C MET A 136 5.35 -6.97 15.77
N ARG A 137 6.02 -6.32 16.71
CA ARG A 137 6.99 -5.25 16.43
C ARG A 137 8.15 -5.74 15.59
N PHE A 138 8.73 -6.90 15.94
CA PHE A 138 9.82 -7.50 15.18
C PHE A 138 9.42 -7.83 13.75
N MET A 139 8.20 -8.29 13.52
CA MET A 139 7.67 -8.52 12.18
C MET A 139 7.52 -7.21 11.39
N GLU A 140 6.99 -6.16 11.99
CA GLU A 140 6.82 -4.87 11.34
C GLU A 140 8.16 -4.14 11.12
N TYR A 141 9.12 -4.33 12.00
CA TYR A 141 10.48 -3.79 11.82
C TYR A 141 11.32 -4.65 10.88
N GLY A 142 11.04 -5.95 10.77
CA GLY A 142 11.88 -6.90 10.03
C GLY A 142 13.26 -7.09 10.67
N THR A 143 13.34 -6.95 11.99
CA THR A 143 14.58 -7.01 12.79
C THR A 143 14.33 -7.77 14.09
N PRO A 144 14.32 -9.11 14.04
CA PRO A 144 14.08 -9.94 15.22
C PRO A 144 15.06 -9.60 16.35
N GLY A 145 14.54 -9.44 17.57
CA GLY A 145 15.32 -9.11 18.77
C GLY A 145 15.69 -7.63 18.95
N GLU A 146 15.58 -6.80 17.92
CA GLU A 146 15.99 -5.39 17.97
C GLU A 146 14.81 -4.46 18.30
N LYS A 147 14.81 -3.93 19.52
CA LYS A 147 13.73 -3.04 20.00
C LYS A 147 13.97 -1.55 19.73
N LEU A 148 15.22 -1.14 19.47
CA LEU A 148 15.60 0.26 19.36
C LEU A 148 15.51 0.83 17.95
N ILE A 149 15.22 -0.01 16.94
CA ILE A 149 15.03 0.44 15.57
C ILE A 149 13.67 1.14 15.47
N GLY A 150 13.71 2.44 15.21
CA GLY A 150 12.50 3.26 15.06
C GLY A 150 11.88 3.23 13.66
N THR A 151 12.38 2.37 12.76
CA THR A 151 11.96 2.31 11.36
C THR A 151 11.43 0.93 10.97
N GLY A 152 10.34 0.90 10.21
CA GLY A 152 9.77 -0.31 9.67
C GLY A 152 10.47 -0.79 8.39
N TRP A 153 10.31 -2.06 8.04
CA TRP A 153 10.98 -2.64 6.87
C TRP A 153 10.52 -2.02 5.55
N ILE A 154 9.22 -1.68 5.42
CA ILE A 154 8.69 -0.99 4.23
C ILE A 154 9.22 0.45 4.18
N GLY A 155 9.25 1.15 5.34
CA GLY A 155 9.80 2.50 5.44
C GLY A 155 11.25 2.58 4.98
N ARG A 156 12.09 1.62 5.39
CA ARG A 156 13.49 1.51 4.93
C ARG A 156 13.58 1.19 3.44
N HIS A 157 12.75 0.26 2.94
CA HIS A 157 12.69 -0.03 1.50
C HIS A 157 12.36 1.22 0.69
N LEU A 158 11.34 1.96 1.09
CA LEU A 158 10.93 3.19 0.44
C LEU A 158 12.00 4.30 0.51
N GLN A 159 12.83 4.30 1.53
CA GLN A 159 13.97 5.21 1.65
C GLN A 159 15.10 4.84 0.69
N SER A 160 15.41 3.54 0.57
CA SER A 160 16.53 3.05 -0.25
C SER A 160 16.22 3.04 -1.75
N ALA A 161 14.96 2.99 -2.12
CA ALA A 161 14.55 2.98 -3.52
C ALA A 161 14.65 4.39 -4.12
N ALA A 162 15.42 4.53 -5.20
CA ALA A 162 15.52 5.78 -5.96
C ALA A 162 14.20 6.02 -6.70
N TRP A 163 13.34 6.83 -6.11
CA TRP A 163 12.01 7.09 -6.65
C TRP A 163 11.91 8.46 -7.32
N GLN A 164 11.31 8.49 -8.47
CA GLN A 164 10.99 9.71 -9.21
C GLN A 164 9.69 10.38 -8.76
N ASN A 165 9.04 9.85 -7.72
CA ASN A 165 7.71 10.28 -7.30
C ASN A 165 7.68 10.66 -5.81
N ASP A 166 7.51 11.94 -5.53
CA ASP A 166 7.34 12.51 -4.18
C ASP A 166 5.87 12.59 -3.73
N SER A 167 4.97 11.85 -4.38
CA SER A 167 3.55 11.82 -4.02
C SER A 167 3.35 11.33 -2.58
N PRO A 168 2.50 11.99 -1.77
CA PRO A 168 2.12 11.51 -0.45
C PRO A 168 1.34 10.18 -0.51
N PHE A 169 0.77 9.83 -1.67
CA PHE A 169 0.13 8.53 -1.92
C PHE A 169 1.11 7.40 -2.25
N ARG A 170 2.40 7.67 -2.26
CA ARG A 170 3.43 6.64 -2.45
C ARG A 170 3.38 5.54 -1.39
N ALA A 171 2.97 5.90 -0.18
CA ALA A 171 2.83 4.97 0.93
C ALA A 171 1.58 5.30 1.73
N ILE A 172 0.67 4.35 1.81
CA ILE A 172 -0.60 4.50 2.51
C ILE A 172 -0.73 3.38 3.54
N GLY A 173 -0.97 3.76 4.80
CA GLY A 173 -1.38 2.86 5.86
C GLY A 173 -2.90 2.93 6.05
N MET A 174 -3.57 1.78 6.08
CA MET A 174 -4.98 1.69 6.42
C MET A 174 -5.14 1.57 7.92
N GLY A 175 -5.74 2.57 8.56
CA GLY A 175 -5.96 2.61 10.00
C GLY A 175 -5.85 4.00 10.61
N ALA A 176 -6.11 4.10 11.93
CA ALA A 176 -6.04 5.36 12.67
C ALA A 176 -4.62 5.93 12.81
N MET A 177 -3.62 5.06 12.73
CA MET A 177 -2.21 5.41 12.84
C MET A 177 -1.42 4.75 11.72
N VAL A 178 -0.29 5.38 11.37
CA VAL A 178 0.69 4.79 10.45
C VAL A 178 1.18 3.46 11.02
N PRO A 179 1.08 2.34 10.29
CA PRO A 179 1.65 1.06 10.70
C PRO A 179 3.15 1.18 10.99
N GLU A 180 3.65 0.42 11.97
CA GLU A 180 5.07 0.45 12.32
C GLU A 180 5.97 0.01 11.15
N SER A 181 5.47 -0.86 10.28
CA SER A 181 6.16 -1.27 9.05
C SER A 181 6.44 -0.12 8.07
N LEU A 182 5.61 0.94 8.08
CA LEU A 182 5.77 2.12 7.24
C LEU A 182 6.56 3.26 7.91
N ARG A 183 6.91 3.13 9.20
CA ARG A 183 7.68 4.18 9.89
C ARG A 183 9.06 4.35 9.26
N GLY A 184 9.49 5.60 9.16
CA GLY A 184 10.81 5.94 8.60
C GLY A 184 10.90 7.41 8.19
N PRO A 185 11.93 7.78 7.44
CA PRO A 185 12.13 9.16 6.99
C PRO A 185 11.18 9.60 5.88
N ILE A 186 10.39 8.68 5.34
CA ILE A 186 9.29 9.00 4.43
C ILE A 186 8.05 9.45 5.23
N SER A 187 7.15 10.18 4.58
CA SER A 187 5.88 10.62 5.17
C SER A 187 4.71 9.83 4.58
N PRO A 188 4.37 8.66 5.14
CA PRO A 188 3.23 7.90 4.67
C PRO A 188 1.92 8.58 5.08
N LEU A 189 0.88 8.39 4.28
CA LEU A 189 -0.47 8.82 4.61
C LEU A 189 -1.17 7.72 5.41
N SER A 190 -1.91 8.09 6.47
CA SER A 190 -2.80 7.16 7.19
C SER A 190 -4.25 7.49 6.85
N ILE A 191 -5.01 6.48 6.40
CA ILE A 191 -6.42 6.61 6.01
C ILE A 191 -7.22 5.55 6.79
N GLN A 192 -8.20 5.98 7.59
CA GLN A 192 -9.01 5.05 8.37
C GLN A 192 -9.95 4.22 7.49
N SER A 193 -10.53 4.85 6.50
CA SER A 193 -11.46 4.25 5.54
C SER A 193 -11.41 5.02 4.24
N ILE A 194 -11.40 4.33 3.13
CA ILE A 194 -11.51 4.96 1.80
C ILE A 194 -12.88 5.61 1.63
N ALA A 195 -13.92 4.97 2.16
CA ALA A 195 -15.29 5.50 2.08
C ALA A 195 -15.48 6.79 2.88
N ASP A 196 -14.73 6.93 3.99
CA ASP A 196 -14.78 8.10 4.87
C ASP A 196 -13.73 9.15 4.50
N PHE A 197 -12.94 8.90 3.45
CA PHE A 197 -11.95 9.86 2.97
C PHE A 197 -12.65 11.01 2.27
N HIS A 198 -12.90 12.06 3.03
CA HIS A 198 -13.49 13.29 2.53
C HIS A 198 -12.78 14.52 3.13
N PHE A 199 -12.85 15.62 2.43
CA PHE A 199 -12.34 16.89 2.96
C PHE A 199 -13.16 17.31 4.16
N LYS A 200 -12.49 17.67 5.25
CA LYS A 200 -13.12 18.26 6.45
C LYS A 200 -12.92 19.76 6.42
N GLY A 201 -13.96 20.51 6.71
CA GLY A 201 -13.94 21.97 6.74
C GLY A 201 -15.36 22.54 6.69
N ARG A 202 -15.45 23.85 6.61
CA ARG A 202 -16.74 24.53 6.39
C ARG A 202 -17.22 24.28 4.97
N GLU A 203 -18.51 24.26 4.76
CA GLU A 203 -19.12 23.86 3.48
C GLU A 203 -18.65 24.74 2.29
N ASP A 204 -18.42 26.03 2.54
CA ASP A 204 -17.88 26.95 1.57
C ASP A 204 -16.41 26.68 1.20
N GLU A 205 -15.61 26.28 2.18
CA GLU A 205 -14.21 25.87 1.97
C GLU A 205 -14.12 24.54 1.24
N LEU A 206 -14.98 23.58 1.60
CA LEU A 206 -15.07 22.27 0.95
C LEU A 206 -15.40 22.42 -0.55
N ARG A 207 -16.39 23.23 -0.89
CA ARG A 207 -16.75 23.49 -2.30
C ARG A 207 -15.60 24.13 -3.07
N ARG A 208 -14.89 25.08 -2.48
CA ARG A 208 -13.71 25.69 -3.12
C ARG A 208 -12.58 24.68 -3.31
N MET A 209 -12.30 23.82 -2.33
CA MET A 209 -11.31 22.76 -2.44
C MET A 209 -11.68 21.76 -3.54
N GLN A 210 -12.94 21.31 -3.58
CA GLN A 210 -13.44 20.41 -4.61
C GLN A 210 -13.34 21.02 -6.01
N GLN A 211 -13.73 22.28 -6.16
CA GLN A 211 -13.63 23.01 -7.43
C GLN A 211 -12.17 23.20 -7.86
N SER A 212 -11.29 23.54 -6.93
CA SER A 212 -9.85 23.67 -7.20
C SER A 212 -9.24 22.35 -7.62
N LEU A 213 -9.62 21.25 -6.98
CA LEU A 213 -9.20 19.91 -7.38
C LEU A 213 -9.75 19.55 -8.76
N ALA A 214 -11.06 19.74 -8.99
CA ALA A 214 -11.65 19.46 -10.29
C ALA A 214 -10.97 20.27 -11.40
N SER A 215 -10.64 21.54 -11.14
CA SER A 215 -9.92 22.37 -12.11
C SER A 215 -8.51 21.88 -12.40
N LEU A 216 -7.81 21.29 -11.41
CA LEU A 216 -6.49 20.67 -11.61
C LEU A 216 -6.55 19.41 -12.47
N TYR A 217 -7.68 18.68 -12.42
CA TYR A 217 -7.90 17.51 -13.28
C TYR A 217 -8.39 17.88 -14.69
N THR A 218 -8.99 19.03 -14.87
CA THR A 218 -9.46 19.52 -16.17
C THR A 218 -8.43 20.36 -16.93
N ILE A 219 -7.32 20.74 -16.29
CA ILE A 219 -6.17 21.30 -17.00
C ILE A 219 -5.54 20.15 -17.78
N GLU A 220 -5.94 20.01 -19.05
CA GLU A 220 -5.20 19.19 -20.02
C GLU A 220 -3.73 19.58 -19.93
N ALA A 221 -2.89 18.60 -19.67
CA ALA A 221 -1.46 18.84 -19.67
C ALA A 221 -1.09 19.48 -21.01
N PRO A 222 -0.24 20.50 -21.05
CA PRO A 222 0.10 21.23 -22.27
C PRO A 222 1.00 20.36 -23.19
N THR A 223 0.54 19.16 -23.53
CA THR A 223 1.15 18.29 -24.52
C THR A 223 0.95 18.79 -25.95
N ASP A 224 0.04 19.74 -26.14
CA ASP A 224 -0.27 20.29 -27.46
C ASP A 224 0.64 21.46 -27.88
N LEU A 225 1.51 21.92 -26.97
CA LEU A 225 2.45 23.00 -27.28
C LEU A 225 3.80 22.50 -27.83
N LEU A 226 4.15 21.24 -27.59
CA LEU A 226 5.40 20.66 -28.10
C LEU A 226 5.20 19.89 -29.41
N SER A 227 4.00 19.42 -29.72
CA SER A 227 3.69 18.73 -30.97
C SER A 227 3.48 19.65 -32.19
N LYS A 228 3.36 20.96 -31.98
CA LYS A 228 3.24 21.95 -33.06
C LYS A 228 4.55 22.61 -33.45
N GLN A 229 5.69 22.15 -32.95
CA GLN A 229 7.02 22.65 -33.28
C GLN A 229 7.94 21.57 -33.89
N ALA A 230 7.38 20.43 -34.33
CA ALA A 230 8.13 19.42 -35.10
C ALA A 230 7.78 19.55 -36.60
#